data_eb3cf0902fb6dd867a2be7385bc9593a
#
_entry.id   eb3cf0902fb6dd867a2be7385bc9593a
#
_cell.length_a   1.000
_cell.length_b   1.000
_cell.length_c   1.000
_cell.angle_alpha   90.00
_cell.angle_beta   90.00
_cell.angle_gamma   90.00
#
_symmetry.space_group_name_H-M   'P 1'
#
loop_
_entity.id
_entity.type
_entity.pdbx_description
1 polymer ?
#
loop_
_entity_poly.entity_id
_entity_poly.type
_entity_poly.pdbx_seq_one_letter_code
_entity_poly.pdbx_strand_id
1 'polypeptide(L)'
;YFDIRKDTLYCDPINSERRKSCVIVLNILLKSLLRWFAPILSFTTEEIYQLISKNNKSIHLEKFLKFPEKFKNDKLAEKWSQLMKIRDICNISIEEQRASKEIGSSLEAELNIKLNEKYKDMITNIDLSELCIVSKTHVYFDEASDILVETNKALGDKCPVCWKISVEPCERHSQ
;
A
#
# COMPACT_ATOMS: atom_id res chain seq x y z
N TYR A 1 2.17 4.33 1.70
CA TYR A 1 2.09 4.02 0.27
C TYR A 1 3.11 2.96 -0.14
N PHE A 2 4.39 3.15 0.12
CA PHE A 2 5.47 2.23 -0.30
C PHE A 2 5.24 0.82 0.20
N ASP A 3 4.91 0.67 1.46
CA ASP A 3 4.72 -0.62 2.11
C ASP A 3 3.57 -1.42 1.49
N ILE A 4 2.42 -0.77 1.31
CA ILE A 4 1.23 -1.36 0.68
C ILE A 4 1.52 -1.77 -0.78
N ARG A 5 2.32 -1.00 -1.51
CA ARG A 5 2.60 -1.22 -2.94
C ARG A 5 3.81 -2.11 -3.24
N LYS A 6 4.51 -2.62 -2.24
CA LYS A 6 5.63 -3.56 -2.45
C LYS A 6 5.22 -4.78 -3.26
N ASP A 7 4.11 -5.40 -2.92
CA ASP A 7 3.59 -6.56 -3.63
C ASP A 7 3.37 -6.26 -5.13
N THR A 8 2.70 -5.15 -5.44
CA THR A 8 2.48 -4.71 -6.83
C THR A 8 3.79 -4.46 -7.58
N LEU A 9 4.79 -3.85 -6.93
CA LEU A 9 6.07 -3.53 -7.58
C LEU A 9 6.92 -4.77 -7.88
N TYR A 10 6.95 -5.73 -6.97
CA TYR A 10 7.85 -6.87 -7.06
C TYR A 10 7.21 -8.12 -7.69
N CYS A 11 5.89 -8.29 -7.50
CA CYS A 11 5.21 -9.51 -7.87
C CYS A 11 4.32 -9.37 -9.11
N ASP A 12 3.86 -8.16 -9.47
CA ASP A 12 3.06 -7.99 -10.68
C ASP A 12 3.94 -8.04 -11.95
N PRO A 13 3.41 -8.56 -13.07
CA PRO A 13 4.07 -8.51 -14.37
C PRO A 13 4.46 -7.09 -14.79
N ILE A 14 5.52 -6.94 -15.57
CA ILE A 14 6.02 -5.63 -16.05
C ILE A 14 4.93 -4.86 -16.80
N ASN A 15 4.06 -5.57 -17.50
CA ASN A 15 2.98 -4.97 -18.29
C ASN A 15 1.72 -4.62 -17.47
N SER A 16 1.67 -4.98 -16.19
CA SER A 16 0.53 -4.67 -15.31
C SER A 16 0.30 -3.15 -15.21
N GLU A 17 -0.94 -2.71 -15.42
CA GLU A 17 -1.32 -1.30 -15.27
C GLU A 17 -1.15 -0.82 -13.82
N ARG A 18 -1.38 -1.71 -12.85
CA ARG A 18 -1.15 -1.42 -11.42
C ARG A 18 0.32 -1.12 -11.16
N ARG A 19 1.23 -1.94 -11.69
CA ARG A 19 2.68 -1.74 -11.56
C ARG A 19 3.14 -0.47 -12.26
N LYS A 20 2.69 -0.22 -13.48
CA LYS A 20 2.99 1.03 -14.23
C LYS A 20 2.54 2.26 -13.45
N SER A 21 1.32 2.27 -12.94
CA SER A 21 0.78 3.37 -12.14
C SER A 21 1.62 3.61 -10.88
N CYS A 22 2.03 2.54 -10.20
CA CYS A 22 2.89 2.63 -9.03
C CYS A 22 4.26 3.23 -9.37
N VAL A 23 4.89 2.80 -10.46
CA VAL A 23 6.17 3.34 -10.93
C VAL A 23 6.06 4.82 -11.30
N ILE A 24 4.95 5.24 -11.94
CA ILE A 24 4.71 6.65 -12.24
C ILE A 24 4.66 7.49 -10.96
N VAL A 25 3.91 7.04 -9.96
CA VAL A 25 3.81 7.74 -8.67
C VAL A 25 5.19 7.81 -7.98
N LEU A 26 5.95 6.72 -7.97
CA LEU A 26 7.31 6.70 -7.41
C LEU A 26 8.24 7.69 -8.10
N ASN A 27 8.18 7.79 -9.44
CA ASN A 27 8.97 8.77 -10.19
C ASN A 27 8.59 10.22 -9.85
N ILE A 28 7.29 10.50 -9.67
CA ILE A 28 6.83 11.83 -9.25
C ILE A 28 7.35 12.15 -7.85
N LEU A 29 7.24 11.21 -6.92
CA LEU A 29 7.74 11.37 -5.56
C LEU A 29 9.25 11.58 -5.53
N LEU A 30 10.03 10.77 -6.24
CA LEU A 30 11.47 10.91 -6.34
C LEU A 30 11.85 12.31 -6.84
N LYS A 31 11.26 12.76 -7.94
CA LYS A 31 11.52 14.08 -8.51
C LYS A 31 11.16 15.22 -7.55
N SER A 32 10.10 15.06 -6.75
CA SER A 32 9.68 16.04 -5.75
C SER A 32 10.66 16.07 -4.58
N LEU A 33 10.97 14.91 -4.02
CA LEU A 33 11.86 14.77 -2.86
C LEU A 33 13.26 15.30 -3.17
N LEU A 34 13.82 14.99 -4.34
CA LEU A 34 15.14 15.49 -4.73
C LEU A 34 15.17 17.03 -4.73
N ARG A 35 14.12 17.70 -5.21
CA ARG A 35 14.04 19.16 -5.24
C ARG A 35 13.83 19.77 -3.85
N TRP A 36 13.02 19.12 -3.02
CA TRP A 36 12.74 19.61 -1.68
C TRP A 36 13.93 19.46 -0.74
N PHE A 37 14.68 18.37 -0.88
CA PHE A 37 15.84 18.10 -0.03
C PHE A 37 17.16 18.65 -0.57
N ALA A 38 17.21 19.15 -1.81
CA ALA A 38 18.44 19.70 -2.39
C ALA A 38 19.11 20.77 -1.51
N PRO A 39 18.39 21.71 -0.85
CA PRO A 39 19.05 22.69 0.03
C PRO A 39 19.61 22.10 1.32
N ILE A 40 19.15 20.91 1.73
CA ILE A 40 19.52 20.27 3.01
C ILE A 40 20.55 19.16 2.78
N LEU A 41 20.30 18.31 1.79
CA LEU A 41 21.12 17.14 1.43
C LEU A 41 21.80 17.37 0.07
N SER A 42 22.52 18.47 -0.05
CA SER A 42 23.03 19.00 -1.32
C SER A 42 23.80 17.97 -2.15
N PHE A 43 24.75 17.24 -1.54
CA PHE A 43 25.55 16.26 -2.26
C PHE A 43 24.76 15.00 -2.61
N THR A 44 23.98 14.46 -1.67
CA THR A 44 23.20 13.23 -1.87
C THR A 44 22.16 13.43 -2.97
N THR A 45 21.44 14.56 -2.96
CA THR A 45 20.43 14.82 -3.97
C THR A 45 21.04 15.09 -5.35
N GLU A 46 22.18 15.73 -5.42
CA GLU A 46 22.93 15.93 -6.66
C GLU A 46 23.40 14.58 -7.23
N GLU A 47 24.01 13.73 -6.41
CA GLU A 47 24.47 12.41 -6.83
C GLU A 47 23.32 11.57 -7.39
N ILE A 48 22.21 11.46 -6.66
CA ILE A 48 21.02 10.72 -7.13
C ILE A 48 20.46 11.34 -8.41
N TYR A 49 20.42 12.68 -8.48
CA TYR A 49 19.90 13.37 -9.64
C TYR A 49 20.76 13.11 -10.89
N GLN A 50 22.08 13.10 -10.78
CA GLN A 50 22.98 12.77 -11.89
C GLN A 50 22.81 11.34 -12.40
N LEU A 51 22.49 10.38 -11.53
CA LEU A 51 22.21 8.99 -11.93
C LEU A 51 20.96 8.85 -12.79
N ILE A 52 19.94 9.70 -12.59
CA ILE A 52 18.65 9.62 -13.29
C ILE A 52 18.47 10.66 -14.40
N SER A 53 19.24 11.74 -14.36
CA SER A 53 19.18 12.84 -15.33
C SER A 53 20.10 12.59 -16.52
N LYS A 54 19.56 12.70 -17.72
CA LYS A 54 20.35 12.60 -18.96
C LYS A 54 21.00 13.92 -19.39
N ASN A 55 20.80 15.02 -18.63
CA ASN A 55 21.04 16.38 -19.12
C ASN A 55 22.27 17.06 -18.53
N ASN A 56 23.11 16.40 -17.75
CA ASN A 56 24.28 16.98 -17.08
C ASN A 56 24.04 18.33 -16.33
N LYS A 57 22.75 18.59 -15.95
CA LYS A 57 22.38 19.77 -15.17
C LYS A 57 22.34 19.42 -13.70
N SER A 58 22.70 20.37 -12.84
CA SER A 58 22.58 20.20 -11.40
C SER A 58 21.13 20.28 -10.94
N ILE A 59 20.77 19.48 -9.91
CA ILE A 59 19.47 19.56 -9.24
C ILE A 59 19.21 20.95 -8.65
N HIS A 60 20.28 21.66 -8.25
CA HIS A 60 20.18 23.01 -7.67
C HIS A 60 19.72 24.08 -8.65
N LEU A 61 19.75 23.80 -9.95
CA LEU A 61 19.23 24.68 -11.00
C LEU A 61 17.77 24.33 -11.37
N GLU A 62 17.22 23.27 -10.81
CA GLU A 62 15.88 22.82 -11.09
C GLU A 62 14.83 23.58 -10.26
N LYS A 63 13.66 23.83 -10.87
CA LYS A 63 12.52 24.44 -10.18
C LYS A 63 11.66 23.37 -9.49
N PHE A 64 10.97 23.78 -8.44
CA PHE A 64 9.93 22.93 -7.82
C PHE A 64 8.88 22.50 -8.83
N LEU A 65 8.43 21.24 -8.70
CA LEU A 65 7.36 20.72 -9.55
C LEU A 65 6.06 21.47 -9.26
N LYS A 66 5.36 21.84 -10.33
CA LYS A 66 4.00 22.36 -10.23
C LYS A 66 3.02 21.23 -10.52
N PHE A 67 2.10 20.99 -9.61
CA PHE A 67 1.06 20.00 -9.80
C PHE A 67 -0.22 20.66 -10.29
N PRO A 68 -0.94 20.04 -11.26
CA PRO A 68 -2.24 20.52 -11.68
C PRO A 68 -3.24 20.54 -10.50
N GLU A 69 -4.09 21.58 -10.43
CA GLU A 69 -5.14 21.70 -9.40
C GLU A 69 -6.06 20.47 -9.35
N LYS A 70 -6.29 19.80 -10.47
CA LYS A 70 -7.07 18.57 -10.56
C LYS A 70 -6.52 17.40 -9.71
N PHE A 71 -5.27 17.46 -9.24
CA PHE A 71 -4.70 16.45 -8.34
C PHE A 71 -5.12 16.65 -6.90
N LYS A 72 -5.63 17.84 -6.56
CA LYS A 72 -6.25 18.10 -5.27
C LYS A 72 -7.68 17.53 -5.28
N ASN A 73 -7.92 16.54 -4.42
CA ASN A 73 -9.22 15.89 -4.30
C ASN A 73 -9.53 15.66 -2.81
N ASP A 74 -10.22 16.62 -2.21
CA ASP A 74 -10.50 16.61 -0.78
C ASP A 74 -11.42 15.44 -0.39
N LYS A 75 -12.37 15.06 -1.27
CA LYS A 75 -13.25 13.88 -1.05
C LYS A 75 -12.45 12.58 -1.02
N LEU A 76 -11.47 12.45 -1.92
CA LEU A 76 -10.58 11.29 -1.94
C LEU A 76 -9.68 11.26 -0.70
N ALA A 77 -9.18 12.41 -0.28
CA ALA A 77 -8.35 12.53 0.94
C ALA A 77 -9.14 12.11 2.19
N GLU A 78 -10.40 12.55 2.31
CA GLU A 78 -11.30 12.13 3.39
C GLU A 78 -11.57 10.61 3.36
N LYS A 79 -11.89 10.07 2.18
CA LYS A 79 -12.06 8.62 1.99
C LYS A 79 -10.82 7.86 2.48
N TRP A 80 -9.64 8.26 2.07
CA TRP A 80 -8.39 7.61 2.48
C TRP A 80 -8.09 7.78 3.97
N SER A 81 -8.44 8.91 4.58
CA SER A 81 -8.34 9.09 6.03
C SER A 81 -9.15 8.05 6.81
N GLN A 82 -10.37 7.76 6.36
CA GLN A 82 -11.21 6.72 6.99
C GLN A 82 -10.67 5.31 6.72
N LEU A 83 -10.20 5.03 5.50
CA LEU A 83 -9.56 3.73 5.17
C LEU A 83 -8.33 3.48 6.02
N MET A 84 -7.53 4.50 6.30
CA MET A 84 -6.36 4.37 7.17
C MET A 84 -6.75 4.06 8.61
N LYS A 85 -7.86 4.60 9.13
CA LYS A 85 -8.38 4.23 10.46
C LYS A 85 -8.77 2.75 10.53
N ILE A 86 -9.43 2.22 9.48
CA ILE A 86 -9.75 0.78 9.41
C ILE A 86 -8.45 -0.03 9.42
N ARG A 87 -7.47 0.37 8.61
CA ARG A 87 -6.15 -0.28 8.56
C ARG A 87 -5.44 -0.27 9.92
N ASP A 88 -5.50 0.84 10.64
CA ASP A 88 -4.84 0.97 11.95
C ASP A 88 -5.45 -0.01 12.97
N ILE A 89 -6.77 -0.17 12.98
CA ILE A 89 -7.47 -1.16 13.83
C ILE A 89 -7.09 -2.58 13.40
N CYS A 90 -7.04 -2.87 12.10
CA CYS A 90 -6.56 -4.16 11.60
C CYS A 90 -5.13 -4.46 12.05
N ASN A 91 -4.25 -3.46 11.98
CA ASN A 91 -2.85 -3.62 12.41
C ASN A 91 -2.74 -3.92 13.90
N ILE A 92 -3.56 -3.31 14.75
CA ILE A 92 -3.58 -3.60 16.20
C ILE A 92 -3.91 -5.09 16.41
N SER A 93 -4.96 -5.59 15.79
CA SER A 93 -5.35 -7.01 15.90
C SER A 93 -4.27 -7.96 15.35
N ILE A 94 -3.59 -7.59 14.25
CA ILE A 94 -2.47 -8.36 13.69
C ILE A 94 -1.30 -8.41 14.67
N GLU A 95 -0.94 -7.28 15.28
CA GLU A 95 0.18 -7.22 16.22
C GLU A 95 -0.10 -8.00 17.52
N GLU A 96 -1.35 -8.08 17.97
CA GLU A 96 -1.76 -8.95 19.09
C GLU A 96 -1.47 -10.43 18.77
N GLN A 97 -1.82 -10.89 17.56
CA GLN A 97 -1.54 -12.26 17.12
C GLN A 97 -0.03 -12.52 16.88
N ARG A 98 0.72 -11.50 16.49
CA ARG A 98 2.17 -11.59 16.40
C ARG A 98 2.83 -11.67 17.79
N ALA A 99 2.34 -10.90 18.75
CA ALA A 99 2.84 -10.92 20.12
C ALA A 99 2.59 -12.28 20.80
N SER A 100 1.46 -12.94 20.52
CA SER A 100 1.15 -14.31 20.99
C SER A 100 1.91 -15.40 20.22
N LYS A 101 2.66 -15.05 19.15
CA LYS A 101 3.40 -15.96 18.27
C LYS A 101 2.52 -16.92 17.47
N GLU A 102 1.25 -16.64 17.31
CA GLU A 102 0.35 -17.40 16.45
C GLU A 102 0.67 -17.21 14.95
N ILE A 103 1.14 -16.02 14.59
CA ILE A 103 1.62 -15.67 13.25
C ILE A 103 3.00 -15.03 13.33
N GLY A 104 3.85 -15.27 12.32
CA GLY A 104 5.18 -14.67 12.20
C GLY A 104 5.19 -13.37 11.39
N SER A 105 4.28 -13.23 10.45
CA SER A 105 4.15 -12.05 9.58
C SER A 105 2.69 -11.73 9.29
N SER A 106 2.41 -10.48 8.89
CA SER A 106 1.06 -10.07 8.49
C SER A 106 0.52 -10.87 7.30
N LEU A 107 1.40 -11.34 6.41
CA LEU A 107 1.01 -12.20 5.28
C LEU A 107 0.59 -13.62 5.68
N GLU A 108 0.76 -13.99 6.95
CA GLU A 108 0.22 -15.24 7.49
C GLU A 108 -1.17 -15.06 8.10
N ALA A 109 -1.69 -13.82 8.10
CA ALA A 109 -2.98 -13.49 8.67
C ALA A 109 -4.12 -13.56 7.63
N GLU A 110 -5.27 -13.97 8.14
CA GLU A 110 -6.60 -13.81 7.55
C GLU A 110 -7.45 -12.97 8.49
N LEU A 111 -8.11 -11.92 7.96
CA LEU A 111 -8.90 -11.00 8.77
C LEU A 111 -10.39 -11.19 8.54
N ASN A 112 -11.15 -11.31 9.62
CA ASN A 112 -12.59 -11.14 9.65
C ASN A 112 -12.90 -9.73 10.15
N ILE A 113 -13.38 -8.87 9.26
CA ILE A 113 -13.62 -7.46 9.53
C ILE A 113 -15.13 -7.22 9.55
N LYS A 114 -15.66 -6.82 10.70
CA LYS A 114 -17.05 -6.35 10.82
C LYS A 114 -17.06 -4.83 10.79
N LEU A 115 -17.80 -4.27 9.86
CA LEU A 115 -17.90 -2.83 9.65
C LEU A 115 -19.36 -2.39 9.77
N ASN A 116 -19.56 -1.17 10.26
CA ASN A 116 -20.87 -0.52 10.16
C ASN A 116 -21.23 -0.29 8.68
N GLU A 117 -22.50 -0.40 8.34
CA GLU A 117 -22.99 -0.23 6.96
C GLU A 117 -22.59 1.12 6.33
N LYS A 118 -22.38 2.17 7.15
CA LYS A 118 -21.89 3.47 6.68
C LYS A 118 -20.57 3.41 5.90
N TYR A 119 -19.77 2.34 6.08
CA TYR A 119 -18.49 2.16 5.40
C TYR A 119 -18.60 1.42 4.05
N LYS A 120 -19.78 0.89 3.72
CA LYS A 120 -20.01 0.03 2.55
C LYS A 120 -19.58 0.68 1.23
N ASP A 121 -20.11 1.88 0.97
CA ASP A 121 -19.78 2.61 -0.27
C ASP A 121 -18.29 3.02 -0.31
N MET A 122 -17.72 3.28 0.86
CA MET A 122 -16.33 3.71 0.96
C MET A 122 -15.36 2.60 0.59
N ILE A 123 -15.62 1.35 0.98
CA ILE A 123 -14.73 0.21 0.69
C ILE A 123 -15.00 -0.43 -0.66
N THR A 124 -16.06 -0.02 -1.36
CA THR A 124 -16.34 -0.49 -2.71
C THR A 124 -15.13 -0.25 -3.62
N ASN A 125 -14.69 -1.29 -4.31
CA ASN A 125 -13.49 -1.31 -5.17
C ASN A 125 -12.14 -1.12 -4.42
N ILE A 126 -12.11 -1.35 -3.11
CA ILE A 126 -10.88 -1.37 -2.33
C ILE A 126 -10.54 -2.81 -1.93
N ASP A 127 -9.35 -3.27 -2.30
CA ASP A 127 -8.82 -4.54 -1.79
C ASP A 127 -8.23 -4.31 -0.38
N LEU A 128 -9.01 -4.71 0.63
CA LEU A 128 -8.58 -4.59 2.03
C LEU A 128 -7.43 -5.55 2.35
N SER A 129 -7.29 -6.67 1.64
CA SER A 129 -6.16 -7.57 1.84
C SER A 129 -4.84 -6.93 1.39
N GLU A 130 -4.86 -6.15 0.32
CA GLU A 130 -3.73 -5.34 -0.11
C GLU A 130 -3.47 -4.19 0.86
N LEU A 131 -4.52 -3.49 1.29
CA LEU A 131 -4.40 -2.35 2.21
C LEU A 131 -3.78 -2.74 3.55
N CYS A 132 -4.18 -3.88 4.12
CA CYS A 132 -3.70 -4.40 5.41
C CYS A 132 -2.46 -5.29 5.27
N ILE A 133 -2.04 -5.63 4.04
CA ILE A 133 -0.88 -6.50 3.75
C ILE A 133 -1.08 -7.89 4.40
N VAL A 134 -2.22 -8.50 4.16
CA VAL A 134 -2.59 -9.83 4.66
C VAL A 134 -2.91 -10.78 3.50
N SER A 135 -2.98 -12.08 3.79
CA SER A 135 -3.33 -13.07 2.77
C SER A 135 -4.77 -12.94 2.33
N LYS A 136 -5.71 -12.77 3.26
CA LYS A 136 -7.14 -12.73 2.96
C LYS A 136 -7.90 -11.81 3.91
N THR A 137 -9.00 -11.26 3.42
CA THR A 137 -9.96 -10.50 4.24
C THR A 137 -11.38 -10.94 3.94
N HIS A 138 -12.18 -11.11 4.98
CA HIS A 138 -13.62 -11.28 4.90
C HIS A 138 -14.28 -10.07 5.55
N VAL A 139 -15.21 -9.45 4.83
CA VAL A 139 -15.90 -8.25 5.29
C VAL A 139 -17.36 -8.56 5.53
N TYR A 140 -17.83 -8.24 6.71
CA TYR A 140 -19.22 -8.37 7.13
C TYR A 140 -19.73 -6.99 7.52
N PHE A 141 -21.00 -6.73 7.27
CA PHE A 141 -21.65 -5.47 7.65
C PHE A 141 -22.64 -5.71 8.78
N ASP A 142 -22.62 -4.82 9.78
CA ASP A 142 -23.50 -4.85 10.93
C ASP A 142 -23.84 -3.41 11.35
N GLU A 143 -25.12 -3.13 11.62
CA GLU A 143 -25.56 -1.80 12.05
C GLU A 143 -25.08 -1.43 13.47
N ALA A 144 -24.85 -2.42 14.34
CA ALA A 144 -24.49 -2.22 15.74
C ALA A 144 -23.02 -1.95 15.98
N SER A 145 -22.14 -2.45 15.11
CA SER A 145 -20.68 -2.38 15.28
C SER A 145 -20.11 -1.17 14.57
N ASP A 146 -19.10 -0.51 15.17
CA ASP A 146 -18.35 0.50 14.43
C ASP A 146 -17.27 -0.17 13.57
N ILE A 147 -16.22 -0.70 14.15
CA ILE A 147 -15.20 -1.51 13.47
C ILE A 147 -14.74 -2.60 14.45
N LEU A 148 -14.93 -3.86 14.10
CA LEU A 148 -14.40 -5.00 14.85
C LEU A 148 -13.55 -5.86 13.93
N VAL A 149 -12.38 -6.28 14.39
CA VAL A 149 -11.44 -7.09 13.62
C VAL A 149 -11.02 -8.29 14.44
N GLU A 150 -11.12 -9.45 13.83
CA GLU A 150 -10.58 -10.70 14.34
C GLU A 150 -9.52 -11.21 13.37
N THR A 151 -8.33 -11.47 13.91
CA THR A 151 -7.20 -11.98 13.12
C THR A 151 -7.02 -13.46 13.39
N ASN A 152 -7.03 -14.25 12.33
CA ASN A 152 -6.77 -15.68 12.35
C ASN A 152 -5.53 -16.00 11.51
N LYS A 153 -4.95 -17.18 11.73
CA LYS A 153 -3.89 -17.69 10.86
C LYS A 153 -4.51 -18.17 9.54
N ALA A 154 -4.00 -17.69 8.42
CA ALA A 154 -4.45 -18.10 7.10
C ALA A 154 -4.13 -19.58 6.84
N LEU A 155 -5.08 -20.29 6.23
CA LEU A 155 -4.95 -21.71 5.89
C LEU A 155 -4.50 -21.89 4.43
N GLY A 156 -3.68 -22.91 4.20
CA GLY A 156 -3.20 -23.29 2.87
C GLY A 156 -1.70 -23.17 2.69
N ASP A 157 -1.27 -23.12 1.44
CA ASP A 157 0.12 -23.10 1.04
C ASP A 157 0.59 -21.68 0.72
N LYS A 158 1.85 -21.40 1.04
CA LYS A 158 2.47 -20.10 0.79
C LYS A 158 2.91 -19.98 -0.65
N CYS A 159 2.41 -18.98 -1.36
CA CYS A 159 2.88 -18.66 -2.71
C CYS A 159 4.38 -18.28 -2.69
N PRO A 160 5.24 -18.90 -3.52
CA PRO A 160 6.68 -18.63 -3.52
C PRO A 160 7.03 -17.21 -4.02
N VAL A 161 6.11 -16.53 -4.70
CA VAL A 161 6.34 -15.21 -5.30
C VAL A 161 5.82 -14.08 -4.39
N CYS A 162 4.52 -14.05 -4.08
CA CYS A 162 3.93 -12.97 -3.27
C CYS A 162 3.83 -13.29 -1.77
N TRP A 163 4.11 -14.52 -1.38
CA TRP A 163 4.11 -15.00 0.00
C TRP A 163 2.75 -15.01 0.70
N LYS A 164 1.68 -14.69 0.00
CA LYS A 164 0.32 -14.88 0.50
C LYS A 164 0.03 -16.37 0.67
N ILE A 165 -0.77 -16.71 1.67
CA ILE A 165 -1.20 -18.07 1.97
C ILE A 165 -2.62 -18.26 1.44
N SER A 166 -2.87 -19.36 0.73
CA SER A 166 -4.18 -19.71 0.18
C SER A 166 -4.31 -21.23 0.05
N VAL A 167 -5.54 -21.72 0.19
CA VAL A 167 -5.88 -23.13 -0.09
C VAL A 167 -5.82 -23.39 -1.60
N GLU A 168 -6.24 -22.42 -2.41
CA GLU A 168 -6.19 -22.49 -3.86
C GLU A 168 -4.86 -21.94 -4.40
N PRO A 169 -4.38 -22.44 -5.54
CA PRO A 169 -3.19 -21.90 -6.22
C PRO A 169 -3.34 -20.38 -6.41
N CYS A 170 -2.24 -19.66 -6.27
CA CYS A 170 -2.25 -18.20 -6.42
C CYS A 170 -2.62 -17.80 -7.86
N GLU A 171 -3.77 -17.21 -8.07
CA GLU A 171 -4.28 -16.82 -9.39
C GLU A 171 -3.31 -15.93 -10.19
N ARG A 172 -2.47 -15.14 -9.51
CA ARG A 172 -1.49 -14.24 -10.14
C ARG A 172 -0.18 -14.94 -10.54
N HIS A 173 0.15 -16.07 -9.91
CA HIS A 173 1.46 -16.69 -10.02
C HIS A 173 1.41 -18.20 -10.28
N SER A 174 0.24 -18.78 -10.42
CA SER A 174 0.03 -20.16 -10.86
C SER A 174 0.23 -20.23 -12.40
N GLN A 175 1.47 -20.40 -12.85
CA GLN A 175 1.79 -20.86 -14.19
C GLN A 175 2.56 -22.15 -14.09
#